data_c587c128957473dcfd42373d6d3c6a24
#
_entry.id   c587c128957473dcfd42373d6d3c6a24
#
_cell.length_a   1.000
_cell.length_b   1.000
_cell.length_c   1.000
_cell.angle_alpha   90.00
_cell.angle_beta   90.00
_cell.angle_gamma   90.00
#
_symmetry.space_group_name_H-M   'P 1'
#
loop_
_entity.id
_entity.type
_entity.pdbx_description
1 polymer ?
#
loop_
_entity_poly.entity_id
_entity_poly.type
_entity_poly.pdbx_seq_one_letter_code
_entity_poly.pdbx_strand_id
1 'polypeptide(L)'
;LLHTAADLISTESRLGAHNYKPLDVVLERGEGVYVWDIDGNRYLDCLSAYSAVNQGHCHPKILKAMTEQAGKLTLTSRAFRNDQLALFYEELAALTGSHKILPMNSGAEAVETAIKAVRKWGYEVKGVPENAAEIIVCSDNFHGRTMGIVGFSTDPAARDNFGPFAPGFKVVPFGDIDAFAAALTPNTVGFLVEPIQGEAGVIIPPKGYFTRVRELCTENNVTLILDEIQTGLGRTGALLAEAHEGIEADVTLIGKALSGGFYPVSAVLSNSDVLGVLKPGQHGSTFGGNPLACAIARAALRVLTEEDMIENSRIEGDYFLQELKGIRSNIVREVRGRGLMLAVELHPEAGGANRFCYELKARGILAKDTHGDTIRIAPPLVIKRDQVDWALEQFNAVLTSMN
;
A
#
# COMPACT_ATOMS: atom_id res chain seq x y z
N LEU A 1 -27.95 18.63 17.64
CA LEU A 1 -28.73 17.86 16.66
C LEU A 1 -27.92 16.59 16.38
N LEU A 2 -28.44 15.43 16.79
CA LEU A 2 -27.89 14.13 16.39
C LEU A 2 -28.23 13.95 14.91
N HIS A 3 -27.22 13.92 14.04
CA HIS A 3 -27.41 13.62 12.63
C HIS A 3 -27.65 12.13 12.45
N THR A 4 -28.61 11.75 11.61
CA THR A 4 -28.80 10.35 11.19
C THR A 4 -27.78 9.96 10.11
N ALA A 5 -27.59 8.66 9.87
CA ALA A 5 -26.75 8.18 8.76
C ALA A 5 -27.20 8.80 7.42
N ALA A 6 -28.51 8.86 7.18
CA ALA A 6 -29.08 9.46 5.98
C ALA A 6 -28.75 10.95 5.84
N ASP A 7 -28.78 11.73 6.94
CA ASP A 7 -28.41 13.15 6.92
C ASP A 7 -26.92 13.35 6.56
N LEU A 8 -26.04 12.53 7.13
CA LEU A 8 -24.60 12.60 6.86
C LEU A 8 -24.28 12.19 5.42
N ILE A 9 -24.83 11.09 4.92
CA ILE A 9 -24.69 10.64 3.53
C ILE A 9 -25.21 11.70 2.55
N SER A 10 -26.39 12.27 2.82
CA SER A 10 -26.97 13.33 1.98
C SER A 10 -26.10 14.58 1.95
N THR A 11 -25.54 14.96 3.10
CA THR A 11 -24.65 16.13 3.20
C THR A 11 -23.35 15.90 2.46
N GLU A 12 -22.71 14.73 2.64
CA GLU A 12 -21.50 14.35 1.93
C GLU A 12 -21.72 14.32 0.42
N SER A 13 -22.82 13.70 -0.04
CA SER A 13 -23.18 13.65 -1.47
C SER A 13 -23.44 15.02 -2.07
N ARG A 14 -23.96 15.98 -1.30
CA ARG A 14 -24.26 17.33 -1.78
C ARG A 14 -23.04 18.25 -1.83
N LEU A 15 -22.09 18.09 -0.90
CA LEU A 15 -20.96 19.01 -0.73
C LEU A 15 -19.62 18.42 -1.21
N GLY A 16 -19.48 17.11 -1.20
CA GLY A 16 -18.27 16.42 -1.62
C GLY A 16 -18.15 16.31 -3.14
N ALA A 17 -16.92 16.15 -3.63
CA ALA A 17 -16.68 15.72 -4.99
C ALA A 17 -16.98 14.22 -5.11
N HIS A 18 -17.66 13.81 -6.18
CA HIS A 18 -18.06 12.40 -6.39
C HIS A 18 -16.93 11.55 -6.98
N ASN A 19 -15.76 11.62 -6.38
CA ASN A 19 -14.57 10.89 -6.79
C ASN A 19 -14.45 9.48 -6.17
N TYR A 20 -15.32 9.14 -5.22
CA TYR A 20 -15.47 7.81 -4.64
C TYR A 20 -16.92 7.34 -4.69
N LYS A 21 -17.10 6.00 -4.66
CA LYS A 21 -18.39 5.34 -4.46
C LYS A 21 -18.29 4.47 -3.20
N PRO A 22 -18.50 5.04 -1.99
CA PRO A 22 -18.45 4.30 -0.74
C PRO A 22 -19.63 3.32 -0.62
N LEU A 23 -19.52 2.33 0.26
CA LEU A 23 -20.66 1.59 0.77
C LEU A 23 -21.48 2.50 1.69
N ASP A 24 -22.80 2.31 1.71
CA ASP A 24 -23.72 3.11 2.54
C ASP A 24 -23.58 2.69 4.03
N VAL A 25 -22.51 3.14 4.66
CA VAL A 25 -22.23 2.94 6.09
C VAL A 25 -21.47 4.17 6.61
N VAL A 26 -21.89 4.69 7.76
CA VAL A 26 -21.27 5.86 8.38
C VAL A 26 -20.56 5.40 9.66
N LEU A 27 -19.25 5.23 9.57
CA LEU A 27 -18.43 4.75 10.68
C LEU A 27 -18.09 5.88 11.64
N GLU A 28 -18.16 5.60 12.96
CA GLU A 28 -17.83 6.57 14.01
C GLU A 28 -16.74 6.10 14.98
N ARG A 29 -16.54 4.77 15.12
CA ARG A 29 -15.60 4.19 16.08
C ARG A 29 -14.83 3.02 15.47
N GLY A 30 -13.58 2.86 15.90
CA GLY A 30 -12.74 1.72 15.56
C GLY A 30 -11.92 1.24 16.76
N GLU A 31 -11.74 -0.10 16.88
CA GLU A 31 -10.91 -0.73 17.90
C GLU A 31 -10.42 -2.10 17.41
N GLY A 32 -9.10 -2.28 17.37
CA GLY A 32 -8.50 -3.51 16.90
C GLY A 32 -8.91 -3.82 15.47
N VAL A 33 -9.60 -4.94 15.24
CA VAL A 33 -10.08 -5.36 13.90
C VAL A 33 -11.50 -4.89 13.59
N TYR A 34 -12.17 -4.23 14.54
CA TYR A 34 -13.57 -3.87 14.42
C TYR A 34 -13.78 -2.37 14.22
N VAL A 35 -14.82 -2.05 13.48
CA VAL A 35 -15.38 -0.71 13.36
C VAL A 35 -16.87 -0.73 13.67
N TRP A 36 -17.42 0.40 14.07
CA TRP A 36 -18.86 0.56 14.38
C TRP A 36 -19.41 1.75 13.61
N ASP A 37 -20.60 1.59 13.10
CA ASP A 37 -21.36 2.70 12.52
C ASP A 37 -22.09 3.53 13.61
N ILE A 38 -22.65 4.66 13.18
CA ILE A 38 -23.38 5.56 14.09
C ILE A 38 -24.68 4.98 14.64
N ASP A 39 -25.15 3.87 14.06
CA ASP A 39 -26.34 3.13 14.54
C ASP A 39 -25.93 2.03 15.54
N GLY A 40 -24.62 1.89 15.83
CA GLY A 40 -24.07 0.94 16.78
C GLY A 40 -23.81 -0.46 16.22
N ASN A 41 -23.97 -0.69 14.92
CA ASN A 41 -23.66 -1.96 14.29
C ASN A 41 -22.13 -2.16 14.21
N ARG A 42 -21.65 -3.33 14.59
CA ARG A 42 -20.26 -3.71 14.56
C ARG A 42 -19.89 -4.48 13.30
N TYR A 43 -18.77 -4.15 12.71
CA TYR A 43 -18.23 -4.81 11.52
C TYR A 43 -16.78 -5.22 11.74
N LEU A 44 -16.40 -6.41 11.21
CA LEU A 44 -15.01 -6.77 10.99
C LEU A 44 -14.50 -6.00 9.77
N ASP A 45 -13.45 -5.23 9.96
CA ASP A 45 -12.81 -4.48 8.85
C ASP A 45 -11.88 -5.41 8.05
N CYS A 46 -12.31 -5.79 6.85
CA CYS A 46 -11.49 -6.56 5.91
C CYS A 46 -10.87 -5.69 4.81
N LEU A 47 -10.76 -4.38 5.01
CA LEU A 47 -10.07 -3.45 4.10
C LEU A 47 -8.85 -2.79 4.74
N SER A 48 -8.89 -2.52 6.05
CA SER A 48 -7.83 -1.83 6.82
C SER A 48 -7.35 -0.53 6.18
N ALA A 49 -8.28 0.26 5.62
CA ALA A 49 -7.96 1.47 4.86
C ALA A 49 -6.83 1.22 3.82
N TYR A 50 -6.97 0.15 3.04
CA TYR A 50 -5.97 -0.28 2.03
C TYR A 50 -4.59 -0.60 2.64
N SER A 51 -4.56 -1.30 3.76
CA SER A 51 -3.35 -1.64 4.55
C SER A 51 -2.72 -0.46 5.30
N ALA A 52 -3.45 0.62 5.58
CA ALA A 52 -2.96 1.70 6.42
C ALA A 52 -3.13 1.41 7.92
N VAL A 53 -4.07 0.54 8.29
CA VAL A 53 -4.42 0.20 9.69
C VAL A 53 -3.95 -1.22 10.03
N ASN A 54 -2.74 -1.59 9.60
CA ASN A 54 -2.17 -2.92 9.88
C ASN A 54 -2.13 -3.23 11.39
N GLN A 55 -1.79 -2.24 12.21
CA GLN A 55 -1.67 -2.39 13.68
C GLN A 55 -3.03 -2.42 14.41
N GLY A 56 -4.14 -2.37 13.67
CA GLY A 56 -5.49 -2.27 14.23
C GLY A 56 -5.93 -0.82 14.48
N HIS A 57 -7.24 -0.62 14.54
CA HIS A 57 -7.83 0.68 14.81
C HIS A 57 -7.49 1.17 16.21
N CYS A 58 -7.10 2.42 16.33
CA CYS A 58 -6.86 3.14 17.58
C CYS A 58 -5.88 2.43 18.53
N HIS A 59 -4.80 1.83 18.01
CA HIS A 59 -3.84 1.08 18.81
C HIS A 59 -3.30 1.93 19.99
N PRO A 60 -3.40 1.48 21.26
CA PRO A 60 -3.19 2.34 22.42
C PRO A 60 -1.77 2.90 22.55
N LYS A 61 -0.74 2.12 22.18
CA LYS A 61 0.66 2.60 22.21
C LYS A 61 0.91 3.69 21.17
N ILE A 62 0.31 3.57 19.98
CA ILE A 62 0.45 4.57 18.90
C ILE A 62 -0.33 5.84 19.25
N LEU A 63 -1.56 5.69 19.77
CA LEU A 63 -2.37 6.80 20.27
C LEU A 63 -1.65 7.58 21.36
N LYS A 64 -1.03 6.88 22.30
CA LYS A 64 -0.22 7.49 23.36
C LYS A 64 0.94 8.31 22.79
N ALA A 65 1.73 7.74 21.88
CA ALA A 65 2.85 8.44 21.24
C ALA A 65 2.41 9.70 20.49
N MET A 66 1.29 9.61 19.75
CA MET A 66 0.69 10.73 19.06
C MET A 66 0.28 11.84 20.05
N THR A 67 -0.46 11.49 21.09
CA THR A 67 -0.99 12.47 22.07
C THR A 67 0.14 13.17 22.84
N GLU A 68 1.16 12.42 23.26
CA GLU A 68 2.32 12.98 23.95
C GLU A 68 3.13 13.90 23.06
N GLN A 69 3.39 13.52 21.80
CA GLN A 69 4.17 14.33 20.87
C GLN A 69 3.39 15.56 20.40
N ALA A 70 2.07 15.44 20.20
CA ALA A 70 1.22 16.57 19.83
C ALA A 70 1.22 17.68 20.90
N GLY A 71 1.37 17.33 22.17
CA GLY A 71 1.51 18.26 23.29
C GLY A 71 2.89 18.92 23.41
N LYS A 72 3.90 18.46 22.64
CA LYS A 72 5.28 19.00 22.70
C LYS A 72 5.62 19.86 21.48
N LEU A 73 5.63 19.25 20.31
CA LEU A 73 6.05 19.88 19.07
C LEU A 73 5.56 19.05 17.87
N THR A 74 4.81 19.66 16.98
CA THR A 74 4.21 18.98 15.84
C THR A 74 4.97 19.20 14.53
N LEU A 75 5.50 20.40 14.31
CA LEU A 75 6.13 20.78 13.05
C LEU A 75 7.27 21.82 13.28
N THR A 76 8.41 21.60 12.61
CA THR A 76 9.52 22.55 12.56
C THR A 76 9.94 22.92 11.14
N SER A 77 9.36 22.26 10.12
CA SER A 77 9.95 22.11 8.79
C SER A 77 11.37 21.48 8.84
N ARG A 78 12.05 21.40 7.70
CA ARG A 78 13.43 20.91 7.63
C ARG A 78 14.47 22.05 7.71
N ALA A 79 14.02 23.29 7.95
CA ALA A 79 14.90 24.41 8.26
C ALA A 79 15.60 24.22 9.62
N PHE A 80 14.97 23.47 10.51
CA PHE A 80 15.51 23.14 11.84
C PHE A 80 15.55 21.63 12.04
N ARG A 81 16.40 21.17 12.94
CA ARG A 81 16.42 19.78 13.40
C ARG A 81 15.36 19.58 14.49
N ASN A 82 14.90 18.32 14.65
CA ASN A 82 14.04 17.93 15.77
C ASN A 82 14.56 16.62 16.40
N ASP A 83 14.11 16.34 17.61
CA ASP A 83 14.56 15.21 18.43
C ASP A 83 14.02 13.85 17.95
N GLN A 84 12.97 13.82 17.11
CA GLN A 84 12.31 12.58 16.68
C GLN A 84 12.87 12.03 15.36
N LEU A 85 13.33 12.90 14.47
CA LEU A 85 13.71 12.51 13.12
C LEU A 85 14.97 11.61 13.09
N ALA A 86 15.99 11.92 13.88
CA ALA A 86 17.19 11.10 13.94
C ALA A 86 16.90 9.70 14.50
N LEU A 87 16.06 9.61 15.54
CA LEU A 87 15.62 8.36 16.13
C LEU A 87 14.76 7.54 15.16
N PHE A 88 13.90 8.20 14.37
CA PHE A 88 13.15 7.53 13.29
C PHE A 88 14.08 6.92 12.25
N TYR A 89 15.13 7.65 11.85
CA TYR A 89 16.12 7.12 10.92
C TYR A 89 16.86 5.89 11.48
N GLU A 90 17.31 5.97 12.74
CA GLU A 90 18.01 4.87 13.39
C GLU A 90 17.14 3.61 13.48
N GLU A 91 15.91 3.73 13.96
CA GLU A 91 15.00 2.60 14.13
C GLU A 91 14.59 1.99 12.78
N LEU A 92 14.29 2.83 11.80
CA LEU A 92 13.89 2.34 10.47
C LEU A 92 15.09 1.72 9.73
N ALA A 93 16.27 2.32 9.78
CA ALA A 93 17.48 1.76 9.19
C ALA A 93 17.88 0.42 9.83
N ALA A 94 17.78 0.31 11.15
CA ALA A 94 18.07 -0.95 11.86
C ALA A 94 17.08 -2.06 11.46
N LEU A 95 15.81 -1.71 11.20
CA LEU A 95 14.77 -2.67 10.82
C LEU A 95 14.87 -3.12 9.36
N THR A 96 15.23 -2.22 8.45
CA THR A 96 15.19 -2.46 7.00
C THR A 96 16.56 -2.64 6.34
N GLY A 97 17.66 -2.37 7.05
CA GLY A 97 19.00 -2.37 6.47
C GLY A 97 19.31 -1.16 5.59
N SER A 98 18.41 -0.20 5.46
CA SER A 98 18.56 0.94 4.54
C SER A 98 19.62 1.93 5.01
N HIS A 99 20.46 2.42 4.08
CA HIS A 99 21.55 3.36 4.39
C HIS A 99 21.13 4.82 4.31
N LYS A 100 20.09 5.14 3.56
CA LYS A 100 19.52 6.49 3.38
C LYS A 100 18.01 6.43 3.41
N ILE A 101 17.41 7.39 4.11
CA ILE A 101 15.96 7.49 4.30
C ILE A 101 15.53 8.93 4.02
N LEU A 102 14.50 9.09 3.20
CA LEU A 102 13.89 10.39 2.94
C LEU A 102 12.40 10.33 3.29
N PRO A 103 11.97 10.90 4.43
CA PRO A 103 10.57 10.88 4.83
C PRO A 103 9.75 11.90 4.03
N MET A 104 8.56 11.47 3.64
CA MET A 104 7.52 12.25 2.98
C MET A 104 6.20 12.06 3.74
N ASN A 105 5.06 12.50 3.17
CA ASN A 105 3.78 12.42 3.85
C ASN A 105 2.86 11.37 3.21
N SER A 106 2.57 11.49 1.93
CA SER A 106 1.74 10.54 1.19
C SER A 106 2.57 9.52 0.41
N GLY A 107 1.96 8.39 0.04
CA GLY A 107 2.59 7.42 -0.85
C GLY A 107 2.96 8.03 -2.20
N ALA A 108 2.08 8.87 -2.76
CA ALA A 108 2.35 9.56 -4.02
C ALA A 108 3.59 10.47 -3.94
N GLU A 109 3.81 11.18 -2.81
CA GLU A 109 5.03 11.96 -2.63
C GLU A 109 6.28 11.08 -2.56
N ALA A 110 6.21 9.91 -1.95
CA ALA A 110 7.32 8.95 -1.94
C ALA A 110 7.65 8.45 -3.36
N VAL A 111 6.62 8.11 -4.16
CA VAL A 111 6.77 7.72 -5.56
C VAL A 111 7.40 8.85 -6.39
N GLU A 112 6.88 10.06 -6.32
CA GLU A 112 7.41 11.24 -7.03
C GLU A 112 8.87 11.54 -6.62
N THR A 113 9.19 11.37 -5.34
CA THR A 113 10.55 11.51 -4.80
C THR A 113 11.50 10.49 -5.42
N ALA A 114 11.09 9.21 -5.50
CA ALA A 114 11.87 8.14 -6.09
C ALA A 114 12.10 8.37 -7.59
N ILE A 115 11.06 8.74 -8.34
CA ILE A 115 11.17 9.08 -9.77
C ILE A 115 12.19 10.20 -9.98
N LYS A 116 12.13 11.27 -9.17
CA LYS A 116 13.09 12.38 -9.26
C LYS A 116 14.52 11.95 -8.92
N ALA A 117 14.70 11.19 -7.85
CA ALA A 117 16.02 10.72 -7.41
C ALA A 117 16.66 9.79 -8.45
N VAL A 118 15.89 8.83 -8.98
CA VAL A 118 16.37 7.85 -9.97
C VAL A 118 16.66 8.51 -11.32
N ARG A 119 15.84 9.45 -11.78
CA ARG A 119 16.18 10.23 -12.98
C ARG A 119 17.47 11.02 -12.81
N LYS A 120 17.65 11.69 -11.66
CA LYS A 120 18.87 12.45 -11.36
C LYS A 120 20.09 11.53 -11.26
N TRP A 121 19.96 10.37 -10.61
CA TRP A 121 20.98 9.34 -10.58
C TRP A 121 21.33 8.88 -12.01
N GLY A 122 20.34 8.67 -12.87
CA GLY A 122 20.54 8.32 -14.26
C GLY A 122 21.39 9.33 -15.04
N TYR A 123 21.18 10.61 -14.79
CA TYR A 123 21.97 11.67 -15.45
C TYR A 123 23.37 11.83 -14.84
N GLU A 124 23.48 11.88 -13.52
CA GLU A 124 24.73 12.24 -12.84
C GLU A 124 25.67 11.03 -12.62
N VAL A 125 25.14 9.80 -12.50
CA VAL A 125 25.91 8.60 -12.17
C VAL A 125 25.95 7.63 -13.34
N LYS A 126 24.81 7.26 -13.92
CA LYS A 126 24.76 6.35 -15.09
C LYS A 126 25.23 7.00 -16.38
N GLY A 127 25.11 8.34 -16.50
CA GLY A 127 25.55 9.09 -17.69
C GLY A 127 24.55 9.09 -18.84
N VAL A 128 23.27 8.90 -18.56
CA VAL A 128 22.20 9.02 -19.56
C VAL A 128 22.15 10.45 -20.11
N PRO A 129 21.96 10.66 -21.43
CA PRO A 129 21.82 12.00 -22.02
C PRO A 129 20.67 12.78 -21.39
N GLU A 130 20.83 14.11 -21.31
CA GLU A 130 19.83 15.01 -20.74
C GLU A 130 18.44 14.77 -21.37
N ASN A 131 17.40 14.70 -20.53
CA ASN A 131 16.00 14.45 -20.90
C ASN A 131 15.71 13.09 -21.55
N ALA A 132 16.66 12.15 -21.54
CA ALA A 132 16.51 10.82 -22.15
C ALA A 132 16.25 9.70 -21.14
N ALA A 133 16.23 9.98 -19.83
CA ALA A 133 16.00 8.96 -18.80
C ALA A 133 14.62 8.30 -18.92
N GLU A 134 14.61 6.97 -18.96
CA GLU A 134 13.42 6.14 -19.06
C GLU A 134 13.22 5.33 -17.77
N ILE A 135 11.98 5.28 -17.29
CA ILE A 135 11.55 4.41 -16.20
C ILE A 135 10.54 3.42 -16.76
N ILE A 136 10.76 2.13 -16.52
CA ILE A 136 9.79 1.09 -16.88
C ILE A 136 8.82 0.93 -15.71
N VAL A 137 7.53 0.71 -16.02
CA VAL A 137 6.44 0.43 -15.09
C VAL A 137 5.60 -0.73 -15.62
N CYS A 138 4.77 -1.34 -14.79
CA CYS A 138 3.88 -2.39 -15.24
C CYS A 138 2.50 -1.87 -15.64
N SER A 139 1.77 -2.61 -16.50
CA SER A 139 0.33 -2.41 -16.67
C SER A 139 -0.41 -2.67 -15.35
N ASP A 140 -1.60 -2.11 -15.22
CA ASP A 140 -2.47 -2.24 -14.06
C ASP A 140 -1.83 -1.80 -12.72
N ASN A 141 -0.80 -0.95 -12.81
CA ASN A 141 -0.11 -0.39 -11.66
C ASN A 141 -0.99 0.62 -10.90
N PHE A 142 -0.70 0.74 -9.60
CA PHE A 142 -1.21 1.83 -8.79
C PHE A 142 -0.10 2.41 -7.91
N HIS A 143 0.41 3.59 -8.30
CA HIS A 143 1.47 4.30 -7.58
C HIS A 143 1.02 5.65 -7.02
N GLY A 144 -0.26 5.99 -7.16
CA GLY A 144 -0.85 7.26 -6.74
C GLY A 144 -1.61 7.97 -7.86
N ARG A 145 -2.06 9.21 -7.60
CA ARG A 145 -2.94 9.95 -8.50
C ARG A 145 -2.45 11.37 -8.81
N THR A 146 -1.17 11.67 -8.65
CA THR A 146 -0.58 12.93 -9.10
C THR A 146 -0.43 12.95 -10.61
N MET A 147 -0.28 14.14 -11.20
CA MET A 147 -0.08 14.32 -12.64
C MET A 147 1.18 13.63 -13.17
N GLY A 148 2.23 13.51 -12.35
CA GLY A 148 3.45 12.78 -12.73
C GLY A 148 3.23 11.25 -12.76
N ILE A 149 2.31 10.75 -11.95
CA ILE A 149 2.05 9.32 -11.78
C ILE A 149 0.96 8.82 -12.75
N VAL A 150 -0.16 9.54 -12.88
CA VAL A 150 -1.27 9.06 -13.74
C VAL A 150 -0.89 8.96 -15.20
N GLY A 151 0.16 9.64 -15.65
CA GLY A 151 0.66 9.58 -17.01
C GLY A 151 1.10 8.19 -17.46
N PHE A 152 1.52 7.34 -16.56
CA PHE A 152 1.89 5.95 -16.83
C PHE A 152 0.88 4.91 -16.28
N SER A 153 -0.25 5.35 -15.75
CA SER A 153 -1.35 4.44 -15.43
C SER A 153 -1.97 3.87 -16.71
N THR A 154 -2.40 2.62 -16.66
CA THR A 154 -3.19 1.97 -17.72
C THR A 154 -4.69 1.95 -17.41
N ASP A 155 -5.10 2.44 -16.23
CA ASP A 155 -6.52 2.62 -15.88
C ASP A 155 -7.08 3.88 -16.55
N PRO A 156 -8.03 3.73 -17.52
CA PRO A 156 -8.63 4.86 -18.19
C PRO A 156 -9.32 5.84 -17.22
N ALA A 157 -9.92 5.34 -16.15
CA ALA A 157 -10.60 6.18 -15.16
C ALA A 157 -9.64 7.11 -14.40
N ALA A 158 -8.37 6.69 -14.25
CA ALA A 158 -7.33 7.49 -13.61
C ALA A 158 -6.59 8.42 -14.57
N ARG A 159 -6.62 8.14 -15.90
CA ARG A 159 -5.75 8.76 -16.87
C ARG A 159 -6.48 9.65 -17.90
N ASP A 160 -7.67 9.23 -18.37
CA ASP A 160 -8.34 9.91 -19.47
C ASP A 160 -8.74 11.35 -19.12
N ASN A 161 -8.48 12.26 -20.05
CA ASN A 161 -8.76 13.71 -19.93
C ASN A 161 -7.92 14.47 -18.89
N PHE A 162 -6.84 13.88 -18.37
CA PHE A 162 -5.93 14.55 -17.43
C PHE A 162 -4.58 14.95 -18.05
N GLY A 163 -4.32 14.65 -19.34
CA GLY A 163 -3.09 15.08 -20.02
C GLY A 163 -2.94 16.60 -20.17
N PRO A 164 -1.74 17.11 -20.58
CA PRO A 164 -0.57 16.35 -21.06
C PRO A 164 0.25 15.71 -19.93
N PHE A 165 0.87 14.58 -20.25
CA PHE A 165 1.60 13.77 -19.28
C PHE A 165 3.12 13.94 -19.38
N ALA A 166 3.84 13.71 -18.27
CA ALA A 166 5.28 13.67 -18.24
C ALA A 166 5.83 12.51 -19.08
N PRO A 167 6.84 12.75 -19.96
CA PRO A 167 7.46 11.71 -20.77
C PRO A 167 8.45 10.84 -19.98
N GLY A 168 8.99 9.81 -20.65
CA GLY A 168 10.07 8.97 -20.12
C GLY A 168 9.57 7.77 -19.33
N PHE A 169 8.36 7.29 -19.59
CA PHE A 169 7.84 6.05 -19.03
C PHE A 169 7.53 5.03 -20.11
N LYS A 170 7.85 3.76 -19.84
CA LYS A 170 7.49 2.61 -20.67
C LYS A 170 6.66 1.63 -19.87
N VAL A 171 5.57 1.14 -20.43
CA VAL A 171 4.67 0.18 -19.78
C VAL A 171 4.92 -1.21 -20.33
N VAL A 172 5.08 -2.20 -19.45
CA VAL A 172 5.19 -3.62 -19.78
C VAL A 172 4.15 -4.42 -19.01
N PRO A 173 3.74 -5.63 -19.43
CA PRO A 173 2.85 -6.46 -18.67
C PRO A 173 3.49 -6.87 -17.31
N PHE A 174 2.69 -6.89 -16.24
CA PHE A 174 3.16 -7.38 -14.94
C PHE A 174 3.42 -8.89 -14.99
N GLY A 175 4.55 -9.32 -14.45
CA GLY A 175 4.94 -10.74 -14.42
C GLY A 175 5.56 -11.26 -15.72
N ASP A 176 5.65 -10.45 -16.77
CA ASP A 176 6.28 -10.80 -18.04
C ASP A 176 7.75 -10.37 -18.09
N ILE A 177 8.64 -11.32 -17.83
CA ILE A 177 10.08 -11.06 -17.77
C ILE A 177 10.68 -10.80 -19.16
N ASP A 178 10.13 -11.40 -20.20
CA ASP A 178 10.61 -11.22 -21.57
C ASP A 178 10.25 -9.82 -22.10
N ALA A 179 9.03 -9.37 -21.79
CA ALA A 179 8.63 -7.99 -22.11
C ALA A 179 9.48 -6.97 -21.35
N PHE A 180 9.79 -7.21 -20.05
CA PHE A 180 10.69 -6.36 -19.29
C PHE A 180 12.09 -6.32 -19.92
N ALA A 181 12.68 -7.48 -20.24
CA ALA A 181 13.99 -7.56 -20.86
C ALA A 181 14.04 -6.82 -22.22
N ALA A 182 13.01 -6.98 -23.04
CA ALA A 182 12.90 -6.32 -24.34
C ALA A 182 12.73 -4.79 -24.26
N ALA A 183 12.17 -4.28 -23.16
CA ALA A 183 11.97 -2.85 -22.94
C ALA A 183 13.23 -2.11 -22.47
N LEU A 184 14.25 -2.85 -21.98
CA LEU A 184 15.50 -2.27 -21.48
C LEU A 184 16.29 -1.58 -22.61
N THR A 185 16.80 -0.39 -22.32
CA THR A 185 17.68 0.39 -23.22
C THR A 185 18.83 0.99 -22.41
N PRO A 186 19.87 1.51 -23.04
CA PRO A 186 20.92 2.25 -22.33
C PRO A 186 20.40 3.45 -21.52
N ASN A 187 19.24 4.00 -21.89
CA ASN A 187 18.60 5.12 -21.20
C ASN A 187 17.66 4.70 -20.05
N THR A 188 17.40 3.41 -19.88
CA THR A 188 16.57 2.92 -18.76
C THR A 188 17.31 3.14 -17.45
N VAL A 189 16.74 3.95 -16.56
CA VAL A 189 17.34 4.31 -15.27
C VAL A 189 16.66 3.58 -14.08
N GLY A 190 15.42 3.13 -14.24
CA GLY A 190 14.68 2.47 -13.18
C GLY A 190 13.56 1.57 -13.67
N PHE A 191 13.21 0.59 -12.84
CA PHE A 191 11.99 -0.20 -12.94
C PHE A 191 11.18 0.01 -11.66
N LEU A 192 10.03 0.67 -11.78
CA LEU A 192 9.09 0.94 -10.68
C LEU A 192 7.96 -0.07 -10.72
N VAL A 193 7.82 -0.87 -9.66
CA VAL A 193 6.86 -1.98 -9.63
C VAL A 193 6.40 -2.29 -8.22
N GLU A 194 5.14 -2.75 -8.09
CA GLU A 194 4.60 -3.31 -6.84
C GLU A 194 5.01 -4.79 -6.73
N PRO A 195 5.46 -5.29 -5.56
CA PRO A 195 5.74 -6.73 -5.38
C PRO A 195 4.50 -7.61 -5.60
N ILE A 196 3.35 -7.12 -5.22
CA ILE A 196 2.02 -7.66 -5.48
C ILE A 196 1.15 -6.49 -5.89
N GLN A 197 0.53 -6.53 -7.06
CA GLN A 197 -0.36 -5.45 -7.48
C GLN A 197 -1.66 -5.48 -6.68
N GLY A 198 -1.79 -4.55 -5.73
CA GLY A 198 -2.90 -4.52 -4.78
C GLY A 198 -4.21 -4.09 -5.42
N GLU A 199 -4.21 -2.92 -6.07
CA GLU A 199 -5.41 -2.34 -6.68
C GLU A 199 -5.88 -3.14 -7.90
N ALA A 200 -4.99 -3.78 -8.65
CA ALA A 200 -5.32 -4.67 -9.76
C ALA A 200 -6.07 -5.96 -9.34
N GLY A 201 -6.20 -6.21 -8.04
CA GLY A 201 -6.91 -7.40 -7.54
C GLY A 201 -6.02 -8.41 -6.81
N VAL A 202 -4.98 -7.93 -6.12
CA VAL A 202 -4.01 -8.79 -5.39
C VAL A 202 -3.33 -9.77 -6.36
N ILE A 203 -2.74 -9.23 -7.41
CA ILE A 203 -2.08 -10.05 -8.44
C ILE A 203 -0.68 -10.44 -7.95
N ILE A 204 -0.48 -11.75 -7.79
CA ILE A 204 0.81 -12.36 -7.39
C ILE A 204 1.63 -12.62 -8.65
N PRO A 205 2.89 -12.18 -8.74
CA PRO A 205 3.71 -12.47 -9.90
C PRO A 205 4.12 -13.94 -9.96
N PRO A 206 4.51 -14.46 -11.14
CA PRO A 206 5.06 -15.81 -11.26
C PRO A 206 6.27 -16.00 -10.34
N LYS A 207 6.44 -17.23 -9.83
CA LYS A 207 7.58 -17.58 -8.98
C LYS A 207 8.90 -17.32 -9.71
N GLY A 208 9.84 -16.65 -9.03
CA GLY A 208 11.17 -16.31 -9.57
C GLY A 208 11.17 -15.08 -10.48
N TYR A 209 10.03 -14.42 -10.68
CA TYR A 209 9.94 -13.20 -11.49
C TYR A 209 10.88 -12.11 -10.96
N PHE A 210 10.79 -11.78 -9.67
CA PHE A 210 11.63 -10.73 -9.09
C PHE A 210 13.11 -11.13 -8.96
N THR A 211 13.42 -12.41 -8.80
CA THR A 211 14.81 -12.89 -8.88
C THR A 211 15.41 -12.54 -10.24
N ARG A 212 14.69 -12.84 -11.33
CA ARG A 212 15.16 -12.52 -12.69
C ARG A 212 15.15 -11.02 -12.99
N VAL A 213 14.14 -10.28 -12.49
CA VAL A 213 14.12 -8.81 -12.56
C VAL A 213 15.37 -8.21 -11.90
N ARG A 214 15.72 -8.67 -10.69
CA ARG A 214 16.91 -8.17 -9.98
C ARG A 214 18.20 -8.41 -10.78
N GLU A 215 18.34 -9.60 -11.35
CA GLU A 215 19.49 -9.93 -12.20
C GLU A 215 19.58 -8.97 -13.41
N LEU A 216 18.49 -8.81 -14.16
CA LEU A 216 18.45 -7.94 -15.33
C LEU A 216 18.70 -6.46 -14.97
N CYS A 217 18.17 -5.98 -13.84
CA CYS A 217 18.44 -4.62 -13.35
C CYS A 217 19.94 -4.45 -13.07
N THR A 218 20.57 -5.43 -12.43
CA THR A 218 22.02 -5.40 -12.12
C THR A 218 22.86 -5.43 -13.39
N GLU A 219 22.57 -6.36 -14.31
CA GLU A 219 23.27 -6.51 -15.60
C GLU A 219 23.22 -5.23 -16.45
N ASN A 220 22.15 -4.45 -16.37
CA ASN A 220 21.89 -3.26 -17.19
C ASN A 220 22.08 -1.94 -16.44
N ASN A 221 22.60 -1.98 -15.21
CA ASN A 221 22.74 -0.79 -14.35
C ASN A 221 21.44 0.01 -14.28
N VAL A 222 20.33 -0.67 -13.89
CA VAL A 222 18.98 -0.11 -13.73
C VAL A 222 18.60 -0.24 -12.26
N THR A 223 18.07 0.83 -11.66
CA THR A 223 17.61 0.79 -10.28
C THR A 223 16.26 0.05 -10.20
N LEU A 224 16.19 -0.96 -9.32
CA LEU A 224 14.93 -1.60 -8.96
C LEU A 224 14.25 -0.78 -7.87
N ILE A 225 13.05 -0.28 -8.16
CA ILE A 225 12.22 0.53 -7.26
C ILE A 225 10.99 -0.31 -6.87
N LEU A 226 10.94 -0.80 -5.66
CA LEU A 226 9.78 -1.54 -5.16
C LEU A 226 8.82 -0.61 -4.40
N ASP A 227 7.59 -0.55 -4.88
CA ASP A 227 6.51 0.13 -4.19
C ASP A 227 5.88 -0.83 -3.16
N GLU A 228 6.40 -0.76 -1.96
CA GLU A 228 5.95 -1.53 -0.80
C GLU A 228 4.94 -0.75 0.08
N ILE A 229 4.36 0.32 -0.45
CA ILE A 229 3.42 1.16 0.30
C ILE A 229 2.22 0.35 0.79
N GLN A 230 1.74 -0.61 0.00
CA GLN A 230 0.63 -1.49 0.39
C GLN A 230 1.10 -2.85 0.91
N THR A 231 2.13 -3.42 0.32
CA THR A 231 2.61 -4.79 0.59
C THR A 231 3.54 -4.88 1.81
N GLY A 232 4.22 -3.80 2.14
CA GLY A 232 5.20 -3.76 3.22
C GLY A 232 4.59 -3.74 4.62
N LEU A 233 5.48 -3.67 5.60
CA LEU A 233 5.17 -3.54 7.01
C LEU A 233 4.22 -4.63 7.51
N GLY A 234 4.55 -5.88 7.16
CA GLY A 234 3.92 -7.08 7.69
C GLY A 234 2.69 -7.57 6.91
N ARG A 235 2.14 -6.80 5.97
CA ARG A 235 0.90 -7.15 5.26
C ARG A 235 0.95 -8.53 4.60
N THR A 236 2.08 -8.89 4.00
CA THR A 236 2.26 -10.16 3.28
C THR A 236 2.87 -11.29 4.14
N GLY A 237 3.00 -11.10 5.46
CA GLY A 237 3.65 -12.05 6.35
C GLY A 237 5.17 -11.95 6.38
N ALA A 238 5.73 -10.90 5.78
CA ALA A 238 7.13 -10.50 5.89
C ALA A 238 7.20 -8.99 6.17
N LEU A 239 8.31 -8.49 6.70
CA LEU A 239 8.48 -7.05 6.93
C LEU A 239 8.29 -6.26 5.63
N LEU A 240 8.98 -6.66 4.58
CA LEU A 240 8.86 -6.19 3.21
C LEU A 240 8.59 -7.40 2.31
N ALA A 241 7.75 -7.27 1.30
CA ALA A 241 7.37 -8.37 0.42
C ALA A 241 8.54 -8.87 -0.44
N GLU A 242 9.56 -8.04 -0.70
CA GLU A 242 10.79 -8.44 -1.42
C GLU A 242 11.48 -9.65 -0.78
N ALA A 243 11.35 -9.83 0.54
CA ALA A 243 11.93 -10.96 1.26
C ALA A 243 11.39 -12.32 0.78
N HIS A 244 10.19 -12.38 0.21
CA HIS A 244 9.62 -13.62 -0.32
C HIS A 244 10.38 -14.17 -1.53
N GLU A 245 11.06 -13.32 -2.28
CA GLU A 245 11.87 -13.69 -3.44
C GLU A 245 13.38 -13.65 -3.12
N GLY A 246 13.76 -13.28 -1.88
CA GLY A 246 15.16 -13.20 -1.44
C GLY A 246 15.98 -12.15 -2.20
N ILE A 247 15.35 -11.05 -2.58
CA ILE A 247 15.97 -9.93 -3.28
C ILE A 247 16.03 -8.69 -2.41
N GLU A 248 16.87 -7.74 -2.80
CA GLU A 248 16.94 -6.39 -2.25
C GLU A 248 16.74 -5.37 -3.37
N ALA A 249 15.83 -4.43 -3.17
CA ALA A 249 15.63 -3.31 -4.07
C ALA A 249 16.71 -2.24 -3.86
N ASP A 250 16.98 -1.44 -4.91
CA ASP A 250 17.83 -0.25 -4.79
C ASP A 250 17.07 0.90 -4.12
N VAL A 251 15.74 0.92 -4.31
CA VAL A 251 14.83 1.89 -3.72
C VAL A 251 13.56 1.16 -3.26
N THR A 252 13.19 1.32 -2.00
CA THR A 252 11.95 0.77 -1.45
C THR A 252 11.08 1.92 -0.93
N LEU A 253 9.81 1.93 -1.33
CA LEU A 253 8.83 2.93 -0.91
C LEU A 253 7.92 2.32 0.16
N ILE A 254 7.79 3.00 1.29
CA ILE A 254 6.89 2.61 2.36
C ILE A 254 5.96 3.77 2.74
N GLY A 255 4.76 3.43 3.21
CA GLY A 255 3.75 4.39 3.61
C GLY A 255 2.63 3.70 4.38
N LYS A 256 1.40 4.17 4.23
CA LYS A 256 0.21 3.52 4.82
C LYS A 256 0.44 3.06 6.27
N ALA A 257 0.73 1.78 6.49
CA ALA A 257 0.96 1.19 7.81
C ALA A 257 2.14 1.79 8.59
N LEU A 258 2.99 2.59 7.95
CA LEU A 258 4.07 3.31 8.63
C LEU A 258 3.55 4.22 9.75
N SER A 259 2.31 4.64 9.66
CA SER A 259 1.65 5.44 10.70
C SER A 259 0.68 4.67 11.59
N GLY A 260 0.44 3.39 11.32
CA GLY A 260 -0.62 2.64 11.99
C GLY A 260 -2.02 3.25 11.83
N GLY A 261 -2.23 4.06 10.77
CA GLY A 261 -3.51 4.72 10.47
C GLY A 261 -3.75 6.04 11.20
N PHE A 262 -2.79 6.55 11.97
CA PHE A 262 -2.98 7.77 12.78
C PHE A 262 -2.63 9.07 12.08
N TYR A 263 -1.65 9.05 11.16
CA TYR A 263 -1.14 10.28 10.54
C TYR A 263 -0.48 9.99 9.20
N PRO A 264 -0.63 10.85 8.17
CA PRO A 264 0.05 10.63 6.90
C PRO A 264 1.57 10.67 7.05
N VAL A 265 2.23 9.55 6.78
CA VAL A 265 3.69 9.44 6.71
C VAL A 265 4.10 8.38 5.71
N SER A 266 5.12 8.67 4.94
CA SER A 266 5.78 7.77 4.00
C SER A 266 7.28 7.98 4.02
N ALA A 267 8.03 7.07 3.43
CA ALA A 267 9.47 7.22 3.27
C ALA A 267 9.97 6.53 2.00
N VAL A 268 11.04 7.10 1.45
CA VAL A 268 11.88 6.48 0.44
C VAL A 268 13.10 5.91 1.15
N LEU A 269 13.31 4.61 1.04
CA LEU A 269 14.46 3.88 1.56
C LEU A 269 15.41 3.58 0.42
N SER A 270 16.71 3.77 0.60
CA SER A 270 17.69 3.51 -0.45
C SER A 270 19.12 3.46 0.10
N ASN A 271 20.06 3.39 -0.83
CA ASN A 271 21.47 3.52 -0.57
C ASN A 271 21.98 4.96 -0.80
N SER A 272 23.28 5.16 -0.57
CA SER A 272 23.92 6.47 -0.74
C SER A 272 24.09 6.87 -2.21
N ASP A 273 24.12 5.92 -3.14
CA ASP A 273 24.37 6.19 -4.56
C ASP A 273 23.13 6.83 -5.20
N VAL A 274 21.93 6.34 -4.86
CA VAL A 274 20.67 6.87 -5.41
C VAL A 274 20.19 8.10 -4.65
N LEU A 275 19.95 8.03 -3.34
CA LEU A 275 19.44 9.19 -2.59
C LEU A 275 20.52 10.27 -2.34
N GLY A 276 21.80 9.90 -2.39
CA GLY A 276 22.92 10.86 -2.23
C GLY A 276 23.09 11.84 -3.37
N VAL A 277 22.45 11.66 -4.52
CA VAL A 277 22.47 12.63 -5.63
C VAL A 277 21.68 13.90 -5.31
N LEU A 278 20.71 13.82 -4.39
CA LEU A 278 19.91 14.98 -3.99
C LEU A 278 20.76 15.94 -3.14
N LYS A 279 20.82 17.20 -3.56
CA LYS A 279 21.54 18.28 -2.86
C LYS A 279 20.57 19.25 -2.19
N PRO A 280 21.01 20.03 -1.20
CA PRO A 280 20.19 21.04 -0.54
C PRO A 280 19.46 21.94 -1.55
N GLY A 281 18.15 22.13 -1.35
CA GLY A 281 17.29 22.96 -2.19
C GLY A 281 16.69 22.27 -3.42
N GLN A 282 17.09 21.03 -3.74
CA GLN A 282 16.61 20.33 -4.95
C GLN A 282 15.32 19.54 -4.74
N HIS A 283 15.03 19.14 -3.51
CA HIS A 283 13.81 18.42 -3.15
C HIS A 283 13.46 18.68 -1.70
N GLY A 284 12.18 18.64 -1.36
CA GLY A 284 11.74 18.86 0.02
C GLY A 284 10.22 18.79 0.19
N SER A 285 9.81 18.85 1.46
CA SER A 285 8.43 18.92 1.90
C SER A 285 8.37 19.70 3.21
N THR A 286 7.36 20.53 3.38
CA THR A 286 7.15 21.27 4.65
C THR A 286 6.92 20.30 5.81
N PHE A 287 6.13 19.25 5.60
CA PHE A 287 5.75 18.29 6.63
C PHE A 287 6.62 17.01 6.66
N GLY A 288 7.35 16.68 5.60
CA GLY A 288 8.18 15.47 5.54
C GLY A 288 9.22 15.42 6.66
N GLY A 289 9.13 14.43 7.55
CA GLY A 289 10.00 14.25 8.71
C GLY A 289 9.66 15.15 9.89
N ASN A 290 8.41 15.60 9.99
CA ASN A 290 7.95 16.35 11.16
C ASN A 290 7.98 15.49 12.43
N PRO A 291 8.18 16.08 13.62
CA PRO A 291 8.34 15.31 14.86
C PRO A 291 7.11 14.51 15.24
N LEU A 292 5.90 14.96 14.92
CA LEU A 292 4.67 14.22 15.21
C LEU A 292 4.61 12.93 14.37
N ALA A 293 4.81 13.04 13.05
CA ALA A 293 4.84 11.88 12.16
C ALA A 293 5.94 10.89 12.54
N CYS A 294 7.14 11.38 12.88
CA CYS A 294 8.26 10.53 13.29
C CYS A 294 7.95 9.77 14.59
N ALA A 295 7.38 10.42 15.61
CA ALA A 295 7.02 9.78 16.86
C ALA A 295 5.94 8.69 16.67
N ILE A 296 4.93 8.99 15.84
CA ILE A 296 3.88 8.02 15.47
C ILE A 296 4.47 6.83 14.72
N ALA A 297 5.28 7.09 13.68
CA ALA A 297 5.88 6.03 12.87
C ALA A 297 6.78 5.11 13.69
N ARG A 298 7.60 5.67 14.59
CA ARG A 298 8.42 4.89 15.53
C ARG A 298 7.57 3.97 16.41
N ALA A 299 6.47 4.48 16.97
CA ALA A 299 5.54 3.69 17.76
C ALA A 299 4.88 2.59 16.92
N ALA A 300 4.47 2.90 15.68
CA ALA A 300 3.85 1.95 14.77
C ALA A 300 4.82 0.82 14.35
N LEU A 301 6.09 1.12 14.10
CA LEU A 301 7.14 0.14 13.79
C LEU A 301 7.43 -0.78 14.99
N ARG A 302 7.53 -0.22 16.19
CA ARG A 302 7.74 -1.00 17.41
C ARG A 302 6.58 -1.96 17.68
N VAL A 303 5.34 -1.47 17.60
CA VAL A 303 4.14 -2.29 17.78
C VAL A 303 4.12 -3.45 16.79
N LEU A 304 4.45 -3.19 15.53
CA LEU A 304 4.47 -4.20 14.48
C LEU A 304 5.44 -5.36 14.81
N THR A 305 6.59 -5.05 15.40
CA THR A 305 7.65 -6.04 15.70
C THR A 305 7.52 -6.64 17.12
N GLU A 306 7.18 -5.84 18.12
CA GLU A 306 7.09 -6.28 19.52
C GLU A 306 5.85 -7.13 19.81
N GLU A 307 4.80 -7.01 18.98
CA GLU A 307 3.53 -7.73 19.14
C GLU A 307 3.35 -8.83 18.07
N ASP A 308 4.45 -9.28 17.45
CA ASP A 308 4.51 -10.41 16.51
C ASP A 308 3.52 -10.32 15.33
N MET A 309 3.14 -9.09 14.93
CA MET A 309 2.11 -8.88 13.91
C MET A 309 2.50 -9.41 12.53
N ILE A 310 3.79 -9.41 12.20
CA ILE A 310 4.31 -9.93 10.93
C ILE A 310 4.09 -11.44 10.86
N GLU A 311 4.47 -12.15 11.93
CA GLU A 311 4.29 -13.60 12.02
C GLU A 311 2.81 -13.97 12.11
N ASN A 312 2.01 -13.20 12.85
CA ASN A 312 0.55 -13.38 12.89
C ASN A 312 -0.06 -13.23 11.49
N SER A 313 0.38 -12.24 10.71
CA SER A 313 -0.06 -12.08 9.31
C SER A 313 0.27 -13.31 8.46
N ARG A 314 1.45 -13.91 8.65
CA ARG A 314 1.83 -15.13 7.95
C ARG A 314 0.94 -16.31 8.35
N ILE A 315 0.81 -16.58 9.65
CA ILE A 315 0.08 -17.75 10.18
C ILE A 315 -1.41 -17.65 9.87
N GLU A 316 -2.04 -16.54 10.23
CA GLU A 316 -3.48 -16.36 10.03
C GLU A 316 -3.83 -16.14 8.55
N GLY A 317 -2.92 -15.51 7.78
CA GLY A 317 -3.07 -15.34 6.35
C GLY A 317 -3.02 -16.66 5.58
N ASP A 318 -2.05 -17.53 5.87
CA ASP A 318 -1.95 -18.86 5.26
C ASP A 318 -3.18 -19.70 5.58
N TYR A 319 -3.64 -19.67 6.83
CA TYR A 319 -4.84 -20.36 7.25
C TYR A 319 -6.09 -19.82 6.52
N PHE A 320 -6.29 -18.52 6.54
CA PHE A 320 -7.43 -17.88 5.88
C PHE A 320 -7.48 -18.21 4.38
N LEU A 321 -6.32 -18.13 3.72
CA LEU A 321 -6.17 -18.46 2.29
C LEU A 321 -6.56 -19.92 2.00
N GLN A 322 -6.10 -20.87 2.82
CA GLN A 322 -6.40 -22.29 2.63
C GLN A 322 -7.89 -22.58 2.82
N GLU A 323 -8.49 -22.03 3.87
CA GLU A 323 -9.91 -22.24 4.15
C GLU A 323 -10.81 -21.56 3.10
N LEU A 324 -10.46 -20.35 2.62
CA LEU A 324 -11.16 -19.70 1.51
C LEU A 324 -11.12 -20.57 0.23
N LYS A 325 -9.96 -21.17 -0.07
CA LYS A 325 -9.82 -22.12 -1.20
C LYS A 325 -10.67 -23.39 -1.05
N GLY A 326 -10.99 -23.76 0.19
CA GLY A 326 -11.85 -24.89 0.53
C GLY A 326 -13.34 -24.64 0.27
N ILE A 327 -13.77 -23.38 0.12
CA ILE A 327 -15.17 -23.03 -0.13
C ILE A 327 -15.57 -23.52 -1.53
N ARG A 328 -16.57 -24.42 -1.57
CA ARG A 328 -17.12 -24.96 -2.83
C ARG A 328 -18.19 -24.00 -3.35
N SER A 329 -17.86 -23.23 -4.38
CA SER A 329 -18.77 -22.29 -5.01
C SER A 329 -18.52 -22.23 -6.53
N ASN A 330 -19.59 -22.27 -7.32
CA ASN A 330 -19.52 -22.22 -8.78
C ASN A 330 -19.22 -20.81 -9.31
N ILE A 331 -19.36 -19.79 -8.46
CA ILE A 331 -19.11 -18.40 -8.84
C ILE A 331 -17.69 -17.96 -8.55
N VAL A 332 -16.91 -18.70 -7.76
CA VAL A 332 -15.52 -18.38 -7.44
C VAL A 332 -14.61 -18.90 -8.55
N ARG A 333 -13.90 -17.99 -9.19
CA ARG A 333 -12.91 -18.28 -10.23
C ARG A 333 -11.56 -18.63 -9.62
N GLU A 334 -11.09 -17.82 -8.68
CA GLU A 334 -9.78 -17.97 -8.05
C GLU A 334 -9.77 -17.38 -6.64
N VAL A 335 -9.01 -18.00 -5.75
CA VAL A 335 -8.64 -17.44 -4.45
C VAL A 335 -7.12 -17.36 -4.38
N ARG A 336 -6.58 -16.16 -4.16
CA ARG A 336 -5.15 -15.90 -4.11
C ARG A 336 -4.77 -14.92 -3.00
N GLY A 337 -3.50 -14.86 -2.70
CA GLY A 337 -2.98 -13.92 -1.71
C GLY A 337 -1.69 -14.37 -1.07
N ARG A 338 -1.18 -13.53 -0.15
CA ARG A 338 0.00 -13.79 0.66
C ARG A 338 -0.11 -13.06 1.98
N GLY A 339 0.11 -13.76 3.10
CA GLY A 339 -0.19 -13.22 4.41
C GLY A 339 -1.66 -12.78 4.50
N LEU A 340 -1.93 -11.66 5.12
CA LEU A 340 -3.29 -11.07 5.21
C LEU A 340 -3.60 -10.10 4.06
N MET A 341 -3.06 -10.34 2.88
CA MET A 341 -3.41 -9.67 1.63
C MET A 341 -4.02 -10.69 0.68
N LEU A 342 -5.35 -10.84 0.72
CA LEU A 342 -6.09 -11.90 0.06
C LEU A 342 -7.11 -11.34 -0.92
N ALA A 343 -7.48 -12.16 -1.90
CA ALA A 343 -8.55 -11.86 -2.85
C ALA A 343 -9.36 -13.10 -3.21
N VAL A 344 -10.66 -12.89 -3.43
CA VAL A 344 -11.56 -13.84 -4.06
C VAL A 344 -12.03 -13.23 -5.37
N GLU A 345 -11.61 -13.81 -6.47
CA GLU A 345 -12.05 -13.43 -7.81
C GLU A 345 -13.25 -14.28 -8.23
N LEU A 346 -14.27 -13.62 -8.74
CA LEU A 346 -15.50 -14.24 -9.17
C LEU A 346 -15.51 -14.42 -10.69
N HIS A 347 -16.28 -15.38 -11.19
CA HIS A 347 -16.59 -15.45 -12.61
C HIS A 347 -17.42 -14.23 -13.03
N PRO A 348 -17.24 -13.66 -14.25
CA PRO A 348 -18.01 -12.51 -14.73
C PRO A 348 -19.53 -12.70 -14.66
N GLU A 349 -19.99 -13.95 -14.84
CA GLU A 349 -21.40 -14.34 -14.77
C GLU A 349 -22.01 -14.13 -13.37
N ALA A 350 -21.16 -14.00 -12.34
CA ALA A 350 -21.61 -13.68 -10.98
C ALA A 350 -22.17 -12.26 -10.84
N GLY A 351 -22.03 -11.39 -11.86
CA GLY A 351 -22.61 -10.04 -11.88
C GLY A 351 -21.84 -9.03 -11.03
N GLY A 352 -20.55 -9.24 -10.84
CA GLY A 352 -19.62 -8.31 -10.17
C GLY A 352 -19.53 -8.50 -8.65
N ALA A 353 -18.36 -8.16 -8.09
CA ALA A 353 -18.03 -8.36 -6.68
C ALA A 353 -18.75 -7.36 -5.73
N ASN A 354 -19.18 -6.21 -6.24
CA ASN A 354 -19.79 -5.17 -5.40
C ASN A 354 -21.03 -5.66 -4.64
N ARG A 355 -21.92 -6.43 -5.28
CA ARG A 355 -23.11 -6.97 -4.61
C ARG A 355 -22.75 -7.91 -3.45
N PHE A 356 -21.67 -8.67 -3.57
CA PHE A 356 -21.18 -9.53 -2.50
C PHE A 356 -20.61 -8.73 -1.32
N CYS A 357 -20.02 -7.58 -1.58
CA CYS A 357 -19.58 -6.66 -0.51
C CYS A 357 -20.78 -6.11 0.28
N TYR A 358 -21.93 -5.86 -0.35
CA TYR A 358 -23.16 -5.48 0.36
C TYR A 358 -23.73 -6.63 1.20
N GLU A 359 -23.71 -7.87 0.70
CA GLU A 359 -24.14 -9.04 1.46
C GLU A 359 -23.22 -9.33 2.65
N LEU A 360 -21.90 -9.16 2.47
CA LEU A 360 -20.92 -9.27 3.55
C LEU A 360 -21.17 -8.16 4.59
N LYS A 361 -21.43 -6.92 4.17
CA LYS A 361 -21.80 -5.82 5.07
C LYS A 361 -23.03 -6.19 5.91
N ALA A 362 -24.08 -6.73 5.30
CA ALA A 362 -25.31 -7.15 6.01
C ALA A 362 -25.01 -8.24 7.06
N ARG A 363 -23.90 -8.95 6.93
CA ARG A 363 -23.42 -9.99 7.86
C ARG A 363 -22.32 -9.51 8.81
N GLY A 364 -22.01 -8.21 8.82
CA GLY A 364 -21.03 -7.63 9.74
C GLY A 364 -19.58 -7.67 9.24
N ILE A 365 -19.33 -7.78 7.93
CA ILE A 365 -17.99 -7.69 7.34
C ILE A 365 -17.95 -6.51 6.36
N LEU A 366 -16.96 -5.63 6.50
CA LEU A 366 -16.65 -4.60 5.51
C LEU A 366 -15.48 -5.05 4.64
N ALA A 367 -15.79 -5.44 3.41
CA ALA A 367 -14.84 -5.73 2.35
C ALA A 367 -15.12 -4.81 1.15
N LYS A 368 -14.18 -4.67 0.23
CA LYS A 368 -14.33 -3.80 -0.94
C LYS A 368 -13.95 -4.52 -2.22
N ASP A 369 -14.77 -4.30 -3.24
CA ASP A 369 -14.50 -4.76 -4.59
C ASP A 369 -13.39 -3.97 -5.28
N THR A 370 -12.70 -4.63 -6.20
CA THR A 370 -11.74 -4.02 -7.13
C THR A 370 -11.84 -4.69 -8.50
N HIS A 371 -11.56 -3.93 -9.57
CA HIS A 371 -11.64 -4.41 -10.97
C HIS A 371 -12.92 -5.20 -11.32
N GLY A 372 -14.03 -4.82 -10.72
CA GLY A 372 -15.35 -5.36 -11.02
C GLY A 372 -15.63 -6.71 -10.35
N ASP A 373 -14.78 -7.71 -10.48
CA ASP A 373 -15.08 -9.10 -10.10
C ASP A 373 -14.28 -9.62 -8.90
N THR A 374 -13.43 -8.80 -8.28
CA THR A 374 -12.56 -9.24 -7.18
C THR A 374 -12.96 -8.63 -5.84
N ILE A 375 -13.15 -9.45 -4.82
CA ILE A 375 -13.33 -9.05 -3.42
C ILE A 375 -11.96 -9.07 -2.75
N ARG A 376 -11.50 -7.91 -2.24
CA ARG A 376 -10.26 -7.83 -1.43
C ARG A 376 -10.56 -8.12 0.03
N ILE A 377 -9.64 -8.87 0.65
CA ILE A 377 -9.72 -9.26 2.05
C ILE A 377 -8.36 -8.96 2.68
N ALA A 378 -8.32 -7.90 3.47
CA ALA A 378 -7.10 -7.40 4.11
C ALA A 378 -7.41 -6.87 5.52
N PRO A 379 -7.75 -7.74 6.50
CA PRO A 379 -8.02 -7.31 7.87
C PRO A 379 -6.76 -6.76 8.54
N PRO A 380 -6.88 -6.00 9.65
CA PRO A 380 -5.72 -5.63 10.47
C PRO A 380 -4.92 -6.87 10.92
N LEU A 381 -3.59 -6.72 11.04
CA LEU A 381 -2.69 -7.84 11.33
C LEU A 381 -2.85 -8.39 12.76
N VAL A 382 -3.62 -7.73 13.61
CA VAL A 382 -3.96 -8.17 14.98
C VAL A 382 -5.13 -9.16 15.01
N ILE A 383 -5.67 -9.54 13.86
CA ILE A 383 -6.76 -10.51 13.76
C ILE A 383 -6.37 -11.84 14.40
N LYS A 384 -7.32 -12.48 15.08
CA LYS A 384 -7.14 -13.76 15.78
C LYS A 384 -7.87 -14.88 15.05
N ARG A 385 -7.48 -16.12 15.33
CA ARG A 385 -8.03 -17.32 14.73
C ARG A 385 -9.57 -17.40 14.81
N ASP A 386 -10.15 -17.14 15.97
CA ASP A 386 -11.60 -17.15 16.18
C ASP A 386 -12.34 -16.11 15.33
N GLN A 387 -11.68 -14.97 15.08
CA GLN A 387 -12.22 -13.92 14.21
C GLN A 387 -12.11 -14.31 12.72
N VAL A 388 -11.03 -15.00 12.33
CA VAL A 388 -10.86 -15.57 10.99
C VAL A 388 -11.91 -16.64 10.75
N ASP A 389 -12.13 -17.56 11.71
CA ASP A 389 -13.12 -18.62 11.62
C ASP A 389 -14.52 -18.03 11.44
N TRP A 390 -14.89 -17.05 12.24
CA TRP A 390 -16.16 -16.35 12.09
C TRP A 390 -16.30 -15.66 10.73
N ALA A 391 -15.23 -15.02 10.23
CA ALA A 391 -15.26 -14.40 8.91
C ALA A 391 -15.46 -15.43 7.80
N LEU A 392 -14.78 -16.58 7.88
CA LEU A 392 -14.92 -17.70 6.95
C LEU A 392 -16.35 -18.22 6.87
N GLU A 393 -17.05 -18.33 8.01
CA GLU A 393 -18.47 -18.69 8.03
C GLU A 393 -19.31 -17.71 7.21
N GLN A 394 -19.05 -16.39 7.34
CA GLN A 394 -19.78 -15.36 6.60
C GLN A 394 -19.43 -15.39 5.10
N PHE A 395 -18.14 -15.51 4.75
CA PHE A 395 -17.72 -15.65 3.35
C PHE A 395 -18.33 -16.90 2.72
N ASN A 396 -18.28 -18.05 3.41
CA ASN A 396 -18.90 -19.28 2.91
C ASN A 396 -20.41 -19.10 2.68
N ALA A 397 -21.12 -18.50 3.64
CA ALA A 397 -22.55 -18.25 3.52
C ALA A 397 -22.88 -17.38 2.29
N VAL A 398 -22.11 -16.30 2.05
CA VAL A 398 -22.34 -15.39 0.92
C VAL A 398 -21.97 -16.05 -0.41
N LEU A 399 -20.81 -16.68 -0.49
CA LEU A 399 -20.30 -17.28 -1.74
C LEU A 399 -21.08 -18.53 -2.17
N THR A 400 -21.81 -19.20 -1.26
CA THR A 400 -22.63 -20.39 -1.59
C THR A 400 -24.10 -20.07 -1.78
N SER A 401 -24.65 -19.03 -1.13
CA SER A 401 -26.07 -18.68 -1.24
C SER A 401 -26.42 -17.88 -2.51
N MET A 402 -25.43 -17.30 -3.17
CA MET A 402 -25.58 -16.45 -4.37
C MET A 402 -25.16 -17.18 -5.66
N ASN A 403 -25.09 -18.51 -5.62
CA ASN A 403 -24.80 -19.38 -6.77
C ASN A 403 -25.85 -19.27 -7.88
#